data_172e3b598b94c833cf8450748be1ef04
#
_entry.id   172e3b598b94c833cf8450748be1ef04
#
_cell.length_a   1.000
_cell.length_b   1.000
_cell.length_c   1.000
_cell.angle_alpha   90.00
_cell.angle_beta   90.00
_cell.angle_gamma   90.00
#
_symmetry.space_group_name_H-M   'P 1'
#
loop_
_entity.id
_entity.type
_entity.pdbx_description
1 polymer ?
#
loop_
_entity_poly.entity_id
_entity_poly.type
_entity_poly.pdbx_seq_one_letter_code
_entity_poly.pdbx_strand_id
1 'polypeptide(L)'
;MRNIMPADRLHLLLPFALPAAADASTALHDIRCPALDKLIARATLVERVVGEDFQRTLPHERWVARQFGALPDGATSAADEAPLAPYMLRADGGEPGNATWACVQPVHVRIAHDHLVLIDPASLDLSDDEASALLAVARPLIEELGVRIEAPKPARWYLSSDAFGTLAGASPLRASGRNIEIWLPHEAHSGERSRAWMKLQNEVQMAWFEHPVNEAREARGLPAVNSIWFHAQGAARPVRSPFAQVLSDATATRGLALSAGVVTGAPPASFGELTAARCGATRGKHADMANAADAASTGGSGGNPGNDAGASANDKVGGTGSLGQGATLVELDPFSAPYIEQDWARWNQAFAALQTDWFEPALAALQAGELAELGLTLCGDTGSVTLTVTRGDLRKFWRRRVLASLFIE
;
A
#
# COMPACT_ATOMS: atom_id res chain seq x y z
N MET A 1 -24.01 34.80 4.46
CA MET A 1 -23.06 33.97 5.19
C MET A 1 -22.44 32.98 4.20
N ARG A 2 -21.15 33.08 3.90
CA ARG A 2 -20.46 32.09 3.07
C ARG A 2 -20.42 30.81 3.89
N ASN A 3 -21.06 29.76 3.40
CA ASN A 3 -20.91 28.40 3.92
C ASN A 3 -19.44 28.01 3.72
N ILE A 4 -18.65 28.13 4.79
CA ILE A 4 -17.26 27.69 4.79
C ILE A 4 -17.35 26.17 4.87
N MET A 5 -17.22 25.51 3.72
CA MET A 5 -16.97 24.07 3.67
C MET A 5 -15.71 23.79 4.50
N PRO A 6 -15.69 22.74 5.33
CA PRO A 6 -14.46 22.38 6.02
C PRO A 6 -13.37 22.15 4.97
N ALA A 7 -12.25 22.86 5.12
CA ALA A 7 -11.14 22.75 4.19
C ALA A 7 -10.68 21.29 4.15
N ASP A 8 -10.44 20.79 2.96
CA ASP A 8 -10.06 19.40 2.71
C ASP A 8 -8.77 18.99 3.45
N ARG A 9 -8.65 17.72 3.78
CA ARG A 9 -7.43 17.12 4.32
C ARG A 9 -6.91 16.08 3.34
N LEU A 10 -5.61 16.08 3.11
CA LEU A 10 -4.92 15.16 2.21
C LEU A 10 -3.77 14.49 2.94
N HIS A 11 -3.59 13.20 2.72
CA HIS A 11 -2.41 12.46 3.16
C HIS A 11 -1.74 11.78 1.97
N LEU A 12 -0.48 12.07 1.72
CA LEU A 12 0.34 11.41 0.70
C LEU A 12 1.20 10.34 1.36
N LEU A 13 1.09 9.12 0.88
CA LEU A 13 1.96 7.99 1.23
C LEU A 13 2.92 7.75 0.08
N LEU A 14 4.21 7.77 0.37
CA LEU A 14 5.30 7.67 -0.62
C LEU A 14 6.21 6.49 -0.27
N PRO A 15 5.93 5.27 -0.80
CA PRO A 15 6.83 4.13 -0.70
C PRO A 15 8.20 4.44 -1.28
N PHE A 16 9.27 3.95 -0.66
CA PHE A 16 10.67 4.09 -1.08
C PHE A 16 11.16 5.53 -1.40
N ALA A 17 10.50 6.53 -0.81
CA ALA A 17 10.90 7.93 -0.92
C ALA A 17 12.11 8.32 -0.03
N LEU A 18 12.54 7.43 0.88
CA LEU A 18 13.72 7.62 1.72
C LEU A 18 14.76 6.56 1.35
N PRO A 19 15.92 6.96 0.78
CA PRO A 19 17.00 6.02 0.51
C PRO A 19 17.62 5.53 1.81
N ALA A 20 18.30 4.38 1.78
CA ALA A 20 19.12 3.93 2.88
C ALA A 20 20.23 4.96 3.17
N ALA A 21 20.66 5.05 4.44
CA ALA A 21 21.69 6.01 4.84
C ALA A 21 23.00 5.89 4.02
N ALA A 22 23.37 4.65 3.64
CA ALA A 22 24.53 4.37 2.80
C ALA A 22 24.43 4.99 1.39
N ASP A 23 23.23 5.05 0.82
CA ASP A 23 22.97 5.55 -0.53
C ASP A 23 22.58 7.03 -0.55
N ALA A 24 22.30 7.61 0.62
CA ALA A 24 21.74 8.94 0.76
C ALA A 24 22.55 10.03 0.07
N SER A 25 23.90 9.98 0.15
CA SER A 25 24.77 10.97 -0.47
C SER A 25 24.66 10.98 -1.99
N THR A 26 24.53 9.80 -2.60
CA THR A 26 24.39 9.64 -4.06
C THR A 26 22.96 9.98 -4.49
N ALA A 27 21.97 9.43 -3.79
CA ALA A 27 20.58 9.61 -4.13
C ALA A 27 20.11 11.07 -4.04
N LEU A 28 20.61 11.85 -3.06
CA LEU A 28 20.18 13.23 -2.81
C LEU A 28 20.92 14.29 -3.60
N HIS A 29 22.02 13.95 -4.23
CA HIS A 29 22.94 14.93 -4.85
C HIS A 29 22.21 15.90 -5.80
N ASP A 30 21.25 15.40 -6.56
CA ASP A 30 20.60 16.17 -7.63
C ASP A 30 19.12 16.51 -7.34
N ILE A 31 18.62 16.21 -6.12
CA ILE A 31 17.23 16.54 -5.80
C ILE A 31 17.03 18.06 -5.75
N ARG A 32 16.01 18.52 -6.48
CA ARG A 32 15.55 19.92 -6.51
C ARG A 32 14.04 19.96 -6.28
N CYS A 33 13.61 19.93 -5.01
CA CYS A 33 12.20 19.92 -4.62
C CYS A 33 11.88 21.04 -3.62
N PRO A 34 11.90 22.32 -4.03
CA PRO A 34 11.77 23.46 -3.10
C PRO A 34 10.43 23.49 -2.37
N ALA A 35 9.34 22.99 -2.96
CA ALA A 35 8.06 22.91 -2.26
C ALA A 35 8.09 21.81 -1.19
N LEU A 36 8.63 20.62 -1.50
CA LEU A 36 8.83 19.56 -0.51
C LEU A 36 9.76 20.02 0.62
N ASP A 37 10.88 20.67 0.30
CA ASP A 37 11.81 21.20 1.30
C ASP A 37 11.10 22.18 2.25
N LYS A 38 10.25 23.06 1.71
CA LYS A 38 9.47 24.01 2.52
C LYS A 38 8.42 23.29 3.37
N LEU A 39 7.74 22.29 2.84
CA LEU A 39 6.79 21.47 3.57
C LEU A 39 7.50 20.74 4.73
N ILE A 40 8.57 20.01 4.47
CA ILE A 40 9.36 19.27 5.48
C ILE A 40 9.93 20.23 6.53
N ALA A 41 10.50 21.36 6.11
CA ALA A 41 11.10 22.33 7.02
C ALA A 41 10.10 22.85 8.06
N ARG A 42 8.82 22.99 7.69
CA ARG A 42 7.77 23.56 8.56
C ARG A 42 6.92 22.49 9.26
N ALA A 43 6.96 21.26 8.79
CA ALA A 43 6.13 20.17 9.26
C ALA A 43 6.26 19.90 10.77
N THR A 44 5.21 19.38 11.34
CA THR A 44 5.22 18.71 12.64
C THR A 44 5.54 17.24 12.40
N LEU A 45 6.52 16.70 13.10
CA LEU A 45 6.80 15.26 13.11
C LEU A 45 5.71 14.59 13.95
N VAL A 46 4.97 13.69 13.33
CA VAL A 46 3.91 12.90 13.99
C VAL A 46 4.49 11.59 14.51
N GLU A 47 5.20 10.88 13.63
CA GLU A 47 5.74 9.56 13.94
C GLU A 47 7.05 9.34 13.17
N ARG A 48 7.98 8.62 13.80
CA ARG A 48 9.14 8.01 13.15
C ARG A 48 9.19 6.56 13.60
N VAL A 49 9.15 5.65 12.65
CA VAL A 49 9.26 4.21 12.90
C VAL A 49 10.56 3.73 12.28
N VAL A 50 11.41 3.14 13.11
CA VAL A 50 12.57 2.40 12.68
C VAL A 50 12.16 0.94 12.67
N GLY A 51 12.28 0.27 11.53
CA GLY A 51 12.01 -1.17 11.42
C GLY A 51 13.18 -1.98 11.95
N GLU A 52 12.96 -3.26 12.10
CA GLU A 52 13.99 -4.23 12.44
C GLU A 52 14.60 -4.84 11.17
N ASP A 53 15.86 -5.28 11.28
CA ASP A 53 16.51 -6.05 10.22
C ASP A 53 15.69 -7.31 9.92
N PHE A 54 15.66 -7.69 8.64
CA PHE A 54 14.93 -8.87 8.15
C PHE A 54 13.40 -8.84 8.34
N GLN A 55 12.82 -7.67 8.66
CA GLN A 55 11.38 -7.49 8.64
C GLN A 55 10.82 -7.73 7.23
N ARG A 56 9.84 -8.64 7.12
CA ARG A 56 9.38 -9.18 5.85
C ARG A 56 8.35 -8.31 5.16
N THR A 57 7.51 -7.62 5.94
CA THR A 57 6.57 -6.62 5.43
C THR A 57 7.27 -5.26 5.31
N LEU A 58 7.02 -4.55 4.24
CA LEU A 58 7.62 -3.24 3.97
C LEU A 58 7.05 -2.14 4.88
N PRO A 59 7.81 -1.05 5.16
CA PRO A 59 7.36 0.02 6.05
C PRO A 59 6.03 0.67 5.64
N HIS A 60 5.78 0.89 4.34
CA HIS A 60 4.51 1.44 3.85
C HIS A 60 3.35 0.44 4.03
N GLU A 61 3.56 -0.85 3.78
CA GLU A 61 2.58 -1.90 4.02
C GLU A 61 2.20 -1.98 5.51
N ARG A 62 3.19 -1.91 6.40
CA ARG A 62 2.99 -1.89 7.86
C ARG A 62 2.29 -0.62 8.31
N TRP A 63 2.68 0.53 7.76
CA TRP A 63 2.05 1.80 8.07
C TRP A 63 0.55 1.76 7.72
N VAL A 64 0.20 1.33 6.50
CA VAL A 64 -1.22 1.19 6.10
C VAL A 64 -1.94 0.20 7.00
N ALA A 65 -1.37 -0.99 7.24
CA ALA A 65 -1.99 -2.00 8.11
C ALA A 65 -2.27 -1.47 9.52
N ARG A 66 -1.38 -0.66 10.12
CA ARG A 66 -1.60 0.00 11.41
C ARG A 66 -2.69 1.06 11.34
N GLN A 67 -2.69 1.91 10.30
CA GLN A 67 -3.72 2.94 10.14
C GLN A 67 -5.14 2.35 10.10
N PHE A 68 -5.28 1.17 9.51
CA PHE A 68 -6.56 0.46 9.43
C PHE A 68 -6.83 -0.47 10.64
N GLY A 69 -5.87 -0.66 11.53
CA GLY A 69 -6.00 -1.54 12.69
C GLY A 69 -5.83 -3.04 12.37
N ALA A 70 -5.38 -3.38 11.17
CA ALA A 70 -5.02 -4.76 10.79
C ALA A 70 -3.75 -5.23 11.51
N LEU A 71 -2.84 -4.31 11.83
CA LEU A 71 -1.66 -4.52 12.65
C LEU A 71 -1.79 -3.67 13.92
N PRO A 72 -1.61 -4.24 15.14
CA PRO A 72 -1.73 -3.49 16.39
C PRO A 72 -0.73 -2.33 16.49
N ASP A 73 -1.12 -1.28 17.21
CA ASP A 73 -0.19 -0.22 17.61
C ASP A 73 0.91 -0.82 18.49
N GLY A 74 2.15 -0.45 18.23
CA GLY A 74 3.31 -0.99 18.96
C GLY A 74 3.84 -2.34 18.43
N ALA A 75 3.25 -2.90 17.37
CA ALA A 75 3.81 -4.02 16.64
C ALA A 75 5.10 -3.57 15.90
N THR A 76 6.23 -3.64 16.59
CA THR A 76 7.55 -3.23 16.06
C THR A 76 8.47 -4.42 15.82
N SER A 77 8.17 -5.58 16.41
CA SER A 77 8.98 -6.80 16.26
C SER A 77 8.94 -7.33 14.83
N ALA A 78 10.05 -7.91 14.38
CA ALA A 78 10.14 -8.64 13.12
C ALA A 78 9.13 -9.80 13.03
N ALA A 79 8.65 -10.31 14.17
CA ALA A 79 7.59 -11.32 14.22
C ALA A 79 6.19 -10.78 13.94
N ASP A 80 5.99 -9.46 14.02
CA ASP A 80 4.72 -8.79 13.82
C ASP A 80 4.53 -8.40 12.35
N GLU A 81 4.33 -9.37 11.48
CA GLU A 81 4.09 -9.12 10.06
C GLU A 81 2.64 -8.70 9.78
N ALA A 82 2.44 -7.84 8.79
CA ALA A 82 1.11 -7.39 8.42
C ALA A 82 0.33 -8.49 7.68
N PRO A 83 -0.86 -8.90 8.15
CA PRO A 83 -1.66 -9.97 7.54
C PRO A 83 -2.42 -9.44 6.32
N LEU A 84 -1.75 -9.18 5.20
CA LEU A 84 -2.33 -8.47 4.06
C LEU A 84 -3.10 -9.37 3.08
N ALA A 85 -2.78 -10.67 3.00
CA ALA A 85 -3.39 -11.58 2.02
C ALA A 85 -4.93 -11.62 2.07
N PRO A 86 -5.61 -11.66 3.22
CA PRO A 86 -7.07 -11.66 3.23
C PRO A 86 -7.67 -10.36 2.68
N TYR A 87 -7.02 -9.23 2.89
CA TYR A 87 -7.48 -7.95 2.32
C TYR A 87 -7.18 -7.86 0.81
N MET A 88 -6.05 -8.38 0.38
CA MET A 88 -5.72 -8.49 -1.05
C MET A 88 -6.74 -9.38 -1.77
N LEU A 89 -7.10 -10.53 -1.18
CA LEU A 89 -8.14 -11.42 -1.69
C LEU A 89 -9.46 -10.67 -1.88
N ARG A 90 -9.86 -9.87 -0.89
CA ARG A 90 -11.09 -9.05 -0.99
C ARG A 90 -11.01 -8.01 -2.10
N ALA A 91 -9.86 -7.36 -2.29
CA ALA A 91 -9.66 -6.41 -3.38
C ALA A 91 -9.74 -7.05 -4.77
N ASP A 92 -9.37 -8.31 -4.88
CA ASP A 92 -9.44 -9.10 -6.11
C ASP A 92 -10.82 -9.76 -6.34
N GLY A 93 -11.77 -9.58 -5.41
CA GLY A 93 -13.15 -10.05 -5.54
C GLY A 93 -13.47 -11.35 -4.83
N GLY A 94 -12.55 -11.90 -4.02
CA GLY A 94 -12.80 -13.06 -3.18
C GLY A 94 -13.31 -12.71 -1.78
N GLU A 95 -13.70 -13.74 -1.02
CA GLU A 95 -14.23 -13.61 0.34
C GLU A 95 -13.34 -14.34 1.35
N PRO A 96 -12.51 -13.61 2.13
CA PRO A 96 -11.54 -14.23 3.02
C PRO A 96 -12.16 -14.97 4.22
N GLY A 97 -13.32 -14.56 4.70
CA GLY A 97 -13.91 -15.10 5.93
C GLY A 97 -12.95 -14.99 7.12
N ASN A 98 -12.95 -16.00 8.00
CA ASN A 98 -12.10 -16.07 9.19
C ASN A 98 -10.86 -16.97 8.99
N ALA A 99 -10.60 -17.43 7.77
CA ALA A 99 -9.49 -18.32 7.48
C ALA A 99 -8.14 -17.56 7.46
N THR A 100 -7.06 -18.32 7.67
CA THR A 100 -5.70 -17.82 7.44
C THR A 100 -5.37 -17.96 5.97
N TRP A 101 -4.94 -16.88 5.37
CA TRP A 101 -4.58 -16.79 3.95
C TRP A 101 -3.13 -16.38 3.77
N ALA A 102 -2.55 -16.81 2.66
CA ALA A 102 -1.29 -16.27 2.14
C ALA A 102 -1.48 -15.93 0.67
N CYS A 103 -0.80 -14.91 0.19
CA CYS A 103 -0.74 -14.59 -1.23
C CYS A 103 0.43 -15.34 -1.87
N VAL A 104 0.21 -15.87 -3.07
CA VAL A 104 1.23 -16.52 -3.89
C VAL A 104 1.19 -15.94 -5.29
N GLN A 105 2.36 -15.59 -5.81
CA GLN A 105 2.49 -15.03 -7.15
C GLN A 105 3.47 -15.85 -7.99
N PRO A 106 3.17 -16.09 -9.28
CA PRO A 106 4.15 -16.56 -10.25
C PRO A 106 5.28 -15.54 -10.38
N VAL A 107 6.52 -16.02 -10.37
CA VAL A 107 7.71 -15.16 -10.39
C VAL A 107 8.81 -15.72 -11.29
N HIS A 108 9.78 -14.86 -11.61
CA HIS A 108 11.05 -15.28 -12.18
C HIS A 108 12.17 -15.11 -11.15
N VAL A 109 12.88 -16.20 -10.89
CA VAL A 109 14.09 -16.21 -10.09
C VAL A 109 15.28 -16.48 -11.04
N ARG A 110 16.20 -15.54 -11.07
CA ARG A 110 17.42 -15.67 -11.90
C ARG A 110 18.66 -15.94 -11.05
N ILE A 111 19.63 -16.60 -11.64
CA ILE A 111 20.96 -16.78 -11.05
C ILE A 111 21.76 -15.50 -11.31
N ALA A 112 22.30 -14.90 -10.26
CA ALA A 112 23.25 -13.79 -10.33
C ALA A 112 24.55 -14.24 -9.67
N HIS A 113 25.64 -14.29 -10.40
CA HIS A 113 26.96 -14.74 -9.94
C HIS A 113 26.95 -15.94 -8.98
N ASP A 114 26.71 -15.70 -7.68
CA ASP A 114 26.80 -16.65 -6.57
C ASP A 114 25.49 -16.78 -5.76
N HIS A 115 24.42 -16.09 -6.17
CA HIS A 115 23.14 -16.10 -5.46
C HIS A 115 21.94 -16.00 -6.39
N LEU A 116 20.76 -16.25 -5.85
CA LEU A 116 19.49 -16.14 -6.54
C LEU A 116 18.85 -14.77 -6.31
N VAL A 117 18.29 -14.19 -7.36
CA VAL A 117 17.63 -12.89 -7.34
C VAL A 117 16.21 -13.00 -7.85
N LEU A 118 15.26 -12.46 -7.09
CA LEU A 118 13.88 -12.32 -7.52
C LEU A 118 13.74 -11.12 -8.46
N ILE A 119 13.08 -11.35 -9.59
CA ILE A 119 12.60 -10.27 -10.44
C ILE A 119 11.23 -9.84 -9.93
N ASP A 120 11.01 -8.53 -9.83
CA ASP A 120 9.71 -7.99 -9.41
C ASP A 120 8.59 -8.57 -10.28
N PRO A 121 7.58 -9.23 -9.68
CA PRO A 121 6.44 -9.79 -10.43
C PRO A 121 5.73 -8.76 -11.33
N ALA A 122 5.69 -7.49 -10.91
CA ALA A 122 5.09 -6.43 -11.72
C ALA A 122 5.83 -6.19 -13.05
N SER A 123 7.13 -6.50 -13.11
CA SER A 123 7.96 -6.33 -14.31
C SER A 123 7.95 -7.53 -15.25
N LEU A 124 7.29 -8.64 -14.89
CA LEU A 124 7.24 -9.85 -15.75
C LEU A 124 6.33 -9.70 -16.97
N ASP A 125 5.44 -8.73 -16.99
CA ASP A 125 4.44 -8.56 -18.04
C ASP A 125 3.71 -9.88 -18.36
N LEU A 126 3.22 -10.55 -17.32
CA LEU A 126 2.54 -11.82 -17.40
C LEU A 126 1.07 -11.58 -17.75
N SER A 127 0.64 -12.06 -18.92
CA SER A 127 -0.76 -11.94 -19.34
C SER A 127 -1.68 -12.86 -18.53
N ASP A 128 -2.98 -12.53 -18.47
CA ASP A 128 -3.97 -13.35 -17.77
C ASP A 128 -4.08 -14.77 -18.38
N ASP A 129 -3.92 -14.92 -19.68
CA ASP A 129 -3.93 -16.22 -20.36
C ASP A 129 -2.70 -17.05 -19.97
N GLU A 130 -1.50 -16.47 -20.00
CA GLU A 130 -0.26 -17.11 -19.54
C GLU A 130 -0.37 -17.53 -18.08
N ALA A 131 -0.83 -16.62 -17.20
CA ALA A 131 -1.01 -16.89 -15.79
C ALA A 131 -2.03 -17.99 -15.52
N SER A 132 -3.14 -18.02 -16.28
CA SER A 132 -4.17 -19.05 -16.16
C SER A 132 -3.65 -20.43 -16.57
N ALA A 133 -2.87 -20.50 -17.65
CA ALA A 133 -2.26 -21.75 -18.11
C ALA A 133 -1.24 -22.29 -17.07
N LEU A 134 -0.41 -21.43 -16.50
CA LEU A 134 0.54 -21.81 -15.45
C LEU A 134 -0.17 -22.24 -14.16
N LEU A 135 -1.26 -21.56 -13.79
CA LEU A 135 -2.10 -21.93 -12.65
C LEU A 135 -2.73 -23.32 -12.82
N ALA A 136 -3.21 -23.64 -14.03
CA ALA A 136 -3.82 -24.93 -14.30
C ALA A 136 -2.87 -26.11 -14.00
N VAL A 137 -1.57 -25.92 -14.19
CA VAL A 137 -0.54 -26.92 -13.86
C VAL A 137 -0.18 -26.91 -12.37
N ALA A 138 -0.09 -25.74 -11.76
CA ALA A 138 0.31 -25.62 -10.35
C ALA A 138 -0.81 -26.01 -9.37
N ARG A 139 -2.08 -25.77 -9.73
CA ARG A 139 -3.25 -26.02 -8.87
C ARG A 139 -3.33 -27.44 -8.31
N PRO A 140 -3.23 -28.53 -9.11
CA PRO A 140 -3.27 -29.89 -8.58
C PRO A 140 -2.18 -30.16 -7.55
N LEU A 141 -0.96 -29.65 -7.77
CA LEU A 141 0.17 -29.82 -6.84
C LEU A 141 -0.08 -29.13 -5.49
N ILE A 142 -0.77 -27.97 -5.52
CA ILE A 142 -1.15 -27.23 -4.31
C ILE A 142 -2.27 -27.96 -3.57
N GLU A 143 -3.32 -28.39 -4.30
CA GLU A 143 -4.49 -29.08 -3.73
C GLU A 143 -4.15 -30.46 -3.14
N GLU A 144 -3.16 -31.16 -3.69
CA GLU A 144 -2.65 -32.44 -3.16
C GLU A 144 -2.12 -32.30 -1.73
N LEU A 145 -1.64 -31.10 -1.35
CA LEU A 145 -1.23 -30.79 0.02
C LEU A 145 -2.41 -30.51 0.97
N GLY A 146 -3.65 -30.63 0.52
CA GLY A 146 -4.85 -30.30 1.29
C GLY A 146 -5.06 -28.78 1.49
N VAL A 147 -4.45 -27.97 0.64
CA VAL A 147 -4.51 -26.52 0.70
C VAL A 147 -5.62 -26.01 -0.19
N ARG A 148 -6.50 -25.17 0.35
CA ARG A 148 -7.50 -24.45 -0.45
C ARG A 148 -6.83 -23.34 -1.25
N ILE A 149 -7.19 -23.22 -2.54
CA ILE A 149 -6.69 -22.17 -3.42
C ILE A 149 -7.85 -21.37 -4.02
N GLU A 150 -7.78 -20.05 -3.93
CA GLU A 150 -8.60 -19.08 -4.66
C GLU A 150 -7.71 -18.24 -5.56
N ALA A 151 -8.15 -18.00 -6.78
CA ALA A 151 -7.41 -17.18 -7.76
C ALA A 151 -8.40 -16.31 -8.55
N PRO A 152 -8.98 -15.28 -7.92
CA PRO A 152 -9.85 -14.33 -8.61
C PRO A 152 -9.11 -13.55 -9.71
N LYS A 153 -7.79 -13.44 -9.58
CA LYS A 153 -6.85 -12.93 -10.59
C LYS A 153 -5.85 -14.03 -10.94
N PRO A 154 -5.64 -14.36 -12.23
CA PRO A 154 -4.77 -15.46 -12.62
C PRO A 154 -3.32 -15.32 -12.17
N ALA A 155 -2.78 -14.11 -12.10
CA ALA A 155 -1.41 -13.83 -11.69
C ALA A 155 -1.23 -13.67 -10.17
N ARG A 156 -2.29 -13.87 -9.36
CA ARG A 156 -2.25 -13.76 -7.91
C ARG A 156 -3.18 -14.76 -7.26
N TRP A 157 -2.62 -15.69 -6.52
CA TRP A 157 -3.33 -16.79 -5.89
C TRP A 157 -3.37 -16.59 -4.39
N TYR A 158 -4.41 -17.10 -3.78
CA TYR A 158 -4.59 -17.05 -2.33
C TYR A 158 -4.75 -18.46 -1.82
N LEU A 159 -3.82 -18.85 -0.96
CA LEU A 159 -3.78 -20.18 -0.35
C LEU A 159 -4.28 -20.10 1.09
N SER A 160 -5.18 -21.01 1.45
CA SER A 160 -5.66 -21.10 2.83
C SER A 160 -5.34 -22.46 3.42
N SER A 161 -4.64 -22.40 4.54
CA SER A 161 -4.33 -23.57 5.36
C SER A 161 -3.87 -23.12 6.74
N ASP A 162 -4.29 -23.81 7.79
CA ASP A 162 -3.78 -23.62 9.14
C ASP A 162 -2.26 -23.86 9.21
N ALA A 163 -1.74 -24.68 8.29
CA ALA A 163 -0.32 -24.94 8.15
C ALA A 163 0.50 -23.70 7.84
N PHE A 164 -0.08 -22.66 7.22
CA PHE A 164 0.63 -21.43 6.85
C PHE A 164 0.67 -20.37 7.96
N GLY A 165 -0.06 -20.55 9.05
CA GLY A 165 -0.16 -19.54 10.13
C GLY A 165 1.18 -19.19 10.80
N THR A 166 2.21 -20.03 10.65
CA THR A 166 3.56 -19.80 11.21
C THR A 166 4.64 -19.69 10.16
N LEU A 167 4.32 -19.89 8.87
CA LEU A 167 5.27 -19.72 7.78
C LEU A 167 5.35 -18.23 7.40
N ALA A 168 6.51 -17.62 7.59
CA ALA A 168 6.72 -16.20 7.31
C ALA A 168 7.35 -16.01 5.92
N GLY A 169 6.62 -15.37 5.01
CA GLY A 169 7.07 -14.97 3.68
C GLY A 169 7.28 -13.46 3.58
N ALA A 170 8.23 -13.02 2.79
CA ALA A 170 8.53 -11.61 2.56
C ALA A 170 7.73 -11.05 1.37
N SER A 171 7.34 -9.77 1.44
CA SER A 171 6.80 -9.05 0.28
C SER A 171 7.73 -9.20 -0.93
N PRO A 172 7.19 -9.40 -2.15
CA PRO A 172 8.02 -9.48 -3.36
C PRO A 172 8.96 -8.29 -3.52
N LEU A 173 8.48 -7.06 -3.32
CA LEU A 173 9.30 -5.85 -3.38
C LEU A 173 10.45 -5.84 -2.34
N ARG A 174 10.27 -6.51 -1.18
CA ARG A 174 11.33 -6.67 -0.18
C ARG A 174 12.48 -7.53 -0.71
N ALA A 175 12.16 -8.58 -1.47
CA ALA A 175 13.12 -9.56 -1.98
C ALA A 175 13.69 -9.19 -3.35
N SER A 176 12.97 -8.40 -4.15
CA SER A 176 13.35 -8.04 -5.52
C SER A 176 14.70 -7.34 -5.59
N GLY A 177 15.52 -7.74 -6.55
CA GLY A 177 16.86 -7.20 -6.77
C GLY A 177 17.92 -7.63 -5.76
N ARG A 178 17.59 -8.49 -4.79
CA ARG A 178 18.47 -8.91 -3.68
C ARG A 178 18.68 -10.42 -3.66
N ASN A 179 19.67 -10.88 -2.88
CA ASN A 179 19.78 -12.29 -2.55
C ASN A 179 18.52 -12.76 -1.83
N ILE A 180 17.80 -13.72 -2.45
CA ILE A 180 16.51 -14.17 -1.93
C ILE A 180 16.61 -15.15 -0.78
N GLU A 181 17.77 -15.75 -0.49
CA GLU A 181 17.92 -16.81 0.51
C GLU A 181 17.37 -16.39 1.88
N ILE A 182 17.67 -15.14 2.29
CA ILE A 182 17.21 -14.61 3.57
C ILE A 182 15.71 -14.28 3.58
N TRP A 183 15.09 -14.15 2.40
CA TRP A 183 13.68 -13.78 2.22
C TRP A 183 12.77 -14.97 1.91
N LEU A 184 13.35 -16.16 1.67
CA LEU A 184 12.56 -17.38 1.47
C LEU A 184 11.65 -17.62 2.68
N PRO A 185 10.45 -18.17 2.47
CA PRO A 185 9.55 -18.48 3.56
C PRO A 185 10.20 -19.42 4.56
N HIS A 186 10.16 -19.05 5.83
CA HIS A 186 10.72 -19.88 6.90
C HIS A 186 9.76 -19.98 8.08
N GLU A 187 9.95 -21.01 8.87
CA GLU A 187 9.25 -21.31 10.10
C GLU A 187 10.23 -21.28 11.28
N ALA A 188 9.84 -20.59 12.36
CA ALA A 188 10.74 -20.32 13.48
C ALA A 188 11.10 -21.56 14.34
N HIS A 189 10.33 -22.67 14.27
CA HIS A 189 10.48 -23.79 15.20
C HIS A 189 10.93 -25.10 14.55
N SER A 190 10.06 -25.74 13.76
CA SER A 190 10.33 -27.11 13.25
C SER A 190 10.99 -27.13 11.88
N GLY A 191 10.77 -26.13 11.09
CA GLY A 191 11.17 -26.06 9.68
C GLY A 191 10.43 -27.05 8.75
N GLU A 192 9.43 -27.77 9.24
CA GLU A 192 8.67 -28.73 8.42
C GLU A 192 7.86 -28.04 7.32
N ARG A 193 7.20 -26.94 7.66
CA ARG A 193 6.41 -26.16 6.73
C ARG A 193 7.27 -25.45 5.70
N SER A 194 8.45 -24.98 6.10
CA SER A 194 9.45 -24.45 5.17
C SER A 194 9.88 -25.52 4.16
N ARG A 195 10.15 -26.75 4.62
CA ARG A 195 10.50 -27.86 3.72
C ARG A 195 9.36 -28.25 2.80
N ALA A 196 8.12 -28.31 3.31
CA ALA A 196 6.94 -28.58 2.51
C ALA A 196 6.72 -27.52 1.43
N TRP A 197 6.90 -26.23 1.78
CA TRP A 197 6.83 -25.15 0.83
C TRP A 197 7.92 -25.24 -0.24
N MET A 198 9.17 -25.47 0.15
CA MET A 198 10.29 -25.62 -0.80
C MET A 198 10.08 -26.80 -1.74
N LYS A 199 9.52 -27.91 -1.24
CA LYS A 199 9.17 -29.06 -2.06
C LYS A 199 8.13 -28.66 -3.12
N LEU A 200 7.03 -28.03 -2.72
CA LEU A 200 6.01 -27.52 -3.63
C LEU A 200 6.59 -26.57 -4.68
N GLN A 201 7.42 -25.63 -4.24
CA GLN A 201 8.06 -24.66 -5.13
C GLN A 201 8.92 -25.36 -6.20
N ASN A 202 9.68 -26.39 -5.81
CA ASN A 202 10.48 -27.19 -6.75
C ASN A 202 9.60 -28.01 -7.70
N GLU A 203 8.51 -28.60 -7.23
CA GLU A 203 7.57 -29.36 -8.08
C GLU A 203 6.90 -28.46 -9.12
N VAL A 204 6.47 -27.25 -8.72
CA VAL A 204 5.93 -26.25 -9.64
C VAL A 204 6.98 -25.80 -10.65
N GLN A 205 8.22 -25.53 -10.20
CA GLN A 205 9.33 -25.17 -11.09
C GLN A 205 9.59 -26.25 -12.14
N MET A 206 9.64 -27.53 -11.74
CA MET A 206 9.84 -28.63 -12.67
C MET A 206 8.69 -28.78 -13.67
N ALA A 207 7.44 -28.61 -13.20
CA ALA A 207 6.26 -28.71 -14.06
C ALA A 207 6.16 -27.54 -15.09
N TRP A 208 6.77 -26.39 -14.77
CA TRP A 208 6.79 -25.23 -15.66
C TRP A 208 8.02 -25.17 -16.57
N PHE A 209 9.05 -25.97 -16.34
CA PHE A 209 10.33 -25.90 -17.05
C PHE A 209 10.17 -26.05 -18.58
N GLU A 210 9.39 -27.02 -19.04
CA GLU A 210 9.09 -27.25 -20.47
C GLU A 210 7.66 -26.84 -20.82
N HIS A 211 7.08 -25.90 -20.08
CA HIS A 211 5.70 -25.49 -20.34
C HIS A 211 5.63 -24.58 -21.58
N PRO A 212 4.64 -24.77 -22.50
CA PRO A 212 4.52 -23.98 -23.73
C PRO A 212 4.47 -22.47 -23.54
N VAL A 213 3.94 -21.98 -22.40
CA VAL A 213 3.97 -20.57 -22.03
C VAL A 213 5.42 -20.09 -21.90
N ASN A 214 6.29 -20.83 -21.21
CA ASN A 214 7.68 -20.44 -21.02
C ASN A 214 8.47 -20.51 -22.33
N GLU A 215 8.27 -21.52 -23.15
CA GLU A 215 8.86 -21.60 -24.49
C GLU A 215 8.45 -20.40 -25.36
N ALA A 216 7.16 -20.02 -25.33
CA ALA A 216 6.69 -18.85 -26.06
C ALA A 216 7.23 -17.53 -25.50
N ARG A 217 7.43 -17.40 -24.19
CA ARG A 217 8.04 -16.24 -23.54
C ARG A 217 9.52 -16.10 -23.93
N GLU A 218 10.27 -17.19 -23.85
CA GLU A 218 11.69 -17.21 -24.25
C GLU A 218 11.87 -16.88 -25.73
N ALA A 219 11.01 -17.39 -26.61
CA ALA A 219 11.02 -17.04 -28.03
C ALA A 219 10.78 -15.54 -28.29
N ARG A 220 10.12 -14.85 -27.38
CA ARG A 220 9.92 -13.38 -27.41
C ARG A 220 11.01 -12.59 -26.65
N GLY A 221 11.99 -13.27 -26.07
CA GLY A 221 13.01 -12.64 -25.23
C GLY A 221 12.52 -12.20 -23.85
N LEU A 222 11.39 -12.72 -23.39
CA LEU A 222 10.84 -12.47 -22.04
C LEU A 222 11.34 -13.52 -21.05
N PRO A 223 11.51 -13.16 -19.76
CA PRO A 223 11.89 -14.11 -18.73
C PRO A 223 10.84 -15.23 -18.58
N ALA A 224 11.28 -16.48 -18.47
CA ALA A 224 10.40 -17.59 -18.12
C ALA A 224 9.84 -17.39 -16.71
N VAL A 225 8.62 -17.83 -16.44
CA VAL A 225 8.05 -17.90 -15.08
C VAL A 225 8.47 -19.24 -14.49
N ASN A 226 9.40 -19.22 -13.54
CA ASN A 226 10.08 -20.43 -13.08
C ASN A 226 9.94 -20.71 -11.58
N SER A 227 9.15 -19.92 -10.86
CA SER A 227 8.94 -20.13 -9.42
C SER A 227 7.64 -19.50 -8.95
N ILE A 228 7.27 -19.78 -7.70
CA ILE A 228 6.17 -19.15 -6.99
C ILE A 228 6.69 -18.47 -5.72
N TRP A 229 6.10 -17.33 -5.37
CA TRP A 229 6.51 -16.53 -4.22
C TRP A 229 5.39 -16.37 -3.21
N PHE A 230 5.65 -16.81 -1.96
CA PHE A 230 4.70 -16.79 -0.85
C PHE A 230 4.92 -15.57 0.04
N HIS A 231 3.84 -14.84 0.35
CA HIS A 231 3.93 -13.64 1.19
C HIS A 231 2.58 -13.23 1.82
N ALA A 232 2.61 -12.18 2.64
CA ALA A 232 1.45 -11.47 3.19
C ALA A 232 0.50 -12.32 4.06
N GLN A 233 0.99 -13.43 4.61
CA GLN A 233 0.20 -14.42 5.35
C GLN A 233 -0.47 -13.85 6.60
N GLY A 234 -1.67 -14.36 6.90
CA GLY A 234 -2.38 -14.08 8.13
C GLY A 234 -3.89 -14.18 8.00
N ALA A 235 -4.60 -13.93 9.08
CA ALA A 235 -6.06 -13.91 9.14
C ALA A 235 -6.60 -12.47 9.16
N ALA A 236 -7.77 -12.26 8.56
CA ALA A 236 -8.43 -10.97 8.61
C ALA A 236 -8.81 -10.60 10.05
N ARG A 237 -8.71 -9.32 10.35
CA ARG A 237 -9.18 -8.71 11.60
C ARG A 237 -10.20 -7.62 11.26
N PRO A 238 -11.10 -7.26 12.18
CA PRO A 238 -11.95 -6.09 12.00
C PRO A 238 -11.09 -4.84 11.79
N VAL A 239 -11.33 -4.13 10.68
CA VAL A 239 -10.61 -2.91 10.32
C VAL A 239 -11.54 -1.71 10.29
N ARG A 240 -10.98 -0.53 10.49
CA ARG A 240 -11.64 0.76 10.37
C ARG A 240 -10.67 1.76 9.77
N SER A 241 -11.18 2.73 9.05
CA SER A 241 -10.34 3.72 8.37
C SER A 241 -10.39 5.07 9.08
N PRO A 242 -9.25 5.74 9.25
CA PRO A 242 -9.21 7.15 9.58
C PRO A 242 -9.48 8.03 8.35
N PHE A 243 -9.46 7.46 7.14
CA PHE A 243 -9.61 8.17 5.88
C PHE A 243 -11.04 8.08 5.36
N ALA A 244 -11.53 9.16 4.75
CA ALA A 244 -12.82 9.20 4.07
C ALA A 244 -12.78 8.59 2.67
N GLN A 245 -11.61 8.61 2.05
CA GLN A 245 -11.35 8.07 0.72
C GLN A 245 -9.91 7.57 0.63
N VAL A 246 -9.70 6.51 -0.14
CA VAL A 246 -8.37 5.93 -0.41
C VAL A 246 -8.16 5.78 -1.90
N LEU A 247 -7.10 6.38 -2.42
CA LEU A 247 -6.69 6.33 -3.81
C LEU A 247 -5.33 5.66 -3.90
N SER A 248 -5.30 4.43 -4.40
CA SER A 248 -4.10 3.59 -4.44
C SER A 248 -4.22 2.50 -5.49
N ASP A 249 -3.11 2.17 -6.15
CA ASP A 249 -2.99 1.01 -7.02
C ASP A 249 -2.56 -0.25 -6.24
N ALA A 250 -2.03 -0.10 -5.02
CA ALA A 250 -1.63 -1.21 -4.17
C ALA A 250 -2.83 -2.05 -3.72
N THR A 251 -2.82 -3.32 -4.09
CA THR A 251 -3.93 -4.26 -3.80
C THR A 251 -4.21 -4.37 -2.30
N ALA A 252 -3.17 -4.39 -1.47
CA ALA A 252 -3.30 -4.46 -0.01
C ALA A 252 -4.00 -3.23 0.57
N THR A 253 -3.60 -2.03 0.16
CA THR A 253 -4.19 -0.76 0.59
C THR A 253 -5.66 -0.65 0.17
N ARG A 254 -5.97 -1.02 -1.08
CA ARG A 254 -7.35 -1.06 -1.57
C ARG A 254 -8.21 -2.06 -0.79
N GLY A 255 -7.66 -3.24 -0.51
CA GLY A 255 -8.37 -4.28 0.21
C GLY A 255 -8.67 -3.91 1.66
N LEU A 256 -7.75 -3.26 2.36
CA LEU A 256 -7.97 -2.69 3.69
C LEU A 256 -9.08 -1.64 3.67
N ALA A 257 -9.05 -0.72 2.69
CA ALA A 257 -10.06 0.32 2.55
C ALA A 257 -11.45 -0.28 2.25
N LEU A 258 -11.55 -1.22 1.31
CA LEU A 258 -12.80 -1.94 1.01
C LEU A 258 -13.35 -2.68 2.24
N SER A 259 -12.47 -3.32 3.02
CA SER A 259 -12.86 -4.03 4.24
C SER A 259 -13.33 -3.08 5.35
N ALA A 260 -12.86 -1.85 5.34
CA ALA A 260 -13.31 -0.78 6.23
C ALA A 260 -14.54 0.01 5.71
N GLY A 261 -15.09 -0.37 4.54
CA GLY A 261 -16.25 0.30 3.94
C GLY A 261 -15.94 1.68 3.35
N VAL A 262 -14.69 1.93 2.95
CA VAL A 262 -14.23 3.21 2.40
C VAL A 262 -14.20 3.17 0.88
N VAL A 263 -14.56 4.29 0.25
CA VAL A 263 -14.49 4.46 -1.20
C VAL A 263 -13.03 4.39 -1.66
N THR A 264 -12.77 3.56 -2.66
CA THR A 264 -11.44 3.39 -3.25
C THR A 264 -11.41 3.76 -4.73
N GLY A 265 -10.24 4.14 -5.22
CA GLY A 265 -9.99 4.41 -6.65
C GLY A 265 -8.51 4.39 -6.97
N ALA A 266 -8.19 4.52 -8.25
CA ALA A 266 -6.82 4.77 -8.68
C ALA A 266 -6.33 6.16 -8.22
N PRO A 267 -5.04 6.34 -7.93
CA PRO A 267 -4.49 7.65 -7.65
C PRO A 267 -4.55 8.53 -8.91
N PRO A 268 -4.99 9.80 -8.81
CA PRO A 268 -4.95 10.71 -9.94
C PRO A 268 -3.49 11.09 -10.25
N ALA A 269 -3.22 11.48 -11.50
CA ALA A 269 -1.87 11.83 -11.91
C ALA A 269 -1.35 13.11 -11.22
N SER A 270 -2.25 13.99 -10.76
CA SER A 270 -1.87 15.25 -10.12
C SER A 270 -2.86 15.72 -9.05
N PHE A 271 -2.41 16.62 -8.21
CA PHE A 271 -3.27 17.34 -7.25
C PHE A 271 -4.39 18.11 -7.95
N GLY A 272 -4.14 18.64 -9.15
CA GLY A 272 -5.14 19.32 -9.97
C GLY A 272 -6.29 18.41 -10.38
N GLU A 273 -5.99 17.17 -10.80
CA GLU A 273 -7.00 16.17 -11.12
C GLU A 273 -7.79 15.74 -9.88
N LEU A 274 -7.12 15.55 -8.74
CA LEU A 274 -7.78 15.24 -7.48
C LEU A 274 -8.83 16.29 -7.12
N THR A 275 -8.48 17.57 -7.23
CA THR A 275 -9.38 18.67 -6.89
C THR A 275 -10.51 18.83 -7.91
N ALA A 276 -10.25 18.64 -9.20
CA ALA A 276 -11.26 18.68 -10.26
C ALA A 276 -12.31 17.57 -10.10
N ALA A 277 -11.89 16.34 -9.78
CA ALA A 277 -12.79 15.21 -9.52
C ALA A 277 -13.74 15.49 -8.34
N ARG A 278 -13.23 16.12 -7.27
CA ARG A 278 -14.03 16.52 -6.10
C ARG A 278 -15.06 17.61 -6.43
N CYS A 279 -14.67 18.63 -7.20
CA CYS A 279 -15.57 19.68 -7.65
C CYS A 279 -16.69 19.13 -8.54
N GLY A 280 -16.41 18.16 -9.39
CA GLY A 280 -17.40 17.45 -10.22
C GLY A 280 -18.41 16.66 -9.39
N ALA A 281 -17.94 15.92 -8.40
CA ALA A 281 -18.79 15.13 -7.51
C ALA A 281 -19.72 15.97 -6.63
N THR A 282 -19.28 17.16 -6.22
CA THR A 282 -20.12 18.13 -5.45
C THR A 282 -21.20 18.74 -6.31
N ARG A 283 -20.92 19.06 -7.57
CA ARG A 283 -21.92 19.59 -8.52
C ARG A 283 -23.00 18.55 -8.84
N GLY A 284 -22.63 17.28 -9.01
CA GLY A 284 -23.59 16.19 -9.22
C GLY A 284 -24.56 16.03 -8.06
N LYS A 285 -24.08 16.01 -6.82
CA LYS A 285 -24.92 15.91 -5.62
C LYS A 285 -25.87 17.10 -5.44
N HIS A 286 -25.46 18.32 -5.79
CA HIS A 286 -26.33 19.48 -5.76
C HIS A 286 -27.40 19.45 -6.86
N ALA A 287 -27.11 18.93 -8.04
CA ALA A 287 -28.07 18.74 -9.11
C ALA A 287 -29.13 17.69 -8.73
N ASP A 288 -28.70 16.57 -8.12
CA ASP A 288 -29.62 15.53 -7.66
C ASP A 288 -30.50 15.99 -6.48
N MET A 289 -29.97 16.79 -5.55
CA MET A 289 -30.77 17.39 -4.47
C MET A 289 -31.74 18.45 -4.97
N ALA A 290 -31.36 19.22 -5.99
CA ALA A 290 -32.29 20.22 -6.62
C ALA A 290 -33.43 19.51 -7.35
N ASN A 291 -33.14 18.44 -8.09
CA ASN A 291 -34.15 17.58 -8.73
C ASN A 291 -35.05 16.86 -7.74
N ALA A 292 -34.51 16.39 -6.59
CA ALA A 292 -35.29 15.78 -5.52
C ALA A 292 -36.18 16.77 -4.77
N ALA A 293 -35.75 18.02 -4.61
CA ALA A 293 -36.55 19.07 -3.99
C ALA A 293 -37.75 19.49 -4.89
N ASP A 294 -37.58 19.51 -6.19
CA ASP A 294 -38.67 19.80 -7.16
C ASP A 294 -39.69 18.61 -7.17
N ALA A 295 -39.25 17.39 -7.01
CA ALA A 295 -40.15 16.21 -6.92
C ALA A 295 -40.92 16.15 -5.59
N ALA A 296 -40.37 16.70 -4.50
CA ALA A 296 -41.00 16.72 -3.18
C ALA A 296 -42.07 17.82 -2.99
N SER A 297 -42.13 18.82 -3.88
CA SER A 297 -43.10 19.91 -3.80
C SER A 297 -44.52 19.57 -4.29
N THR A 298 -44.77 18.34 -4.79
CA THR A 298 -46.05 17.88 -5.32
C THR A 298 -46.79 16.83 -4.50
N GLY A 299 -46.36 16.50 -3.25
CA GLY A 299 -47.04 15.52 -2.43
C GLY A 299 -47.20 15.98 -0.98
N GLY A 300 -48.41 16.40 -0.63
CA GLY A 300 -48.73 16.94 0.68
C GLY A 300 -49.02 15.91 1.78
N SER A 301 -48.83 16.39 3.01
CA SER A 301 -49.57 16.10 4.24
C SER A 301 -49.28 14.81 5.00
N GLY A 302 -48.79 14.97 6.24
CA GLY A 302 -49.30 14.29 7.41
C GLY A 302 -48.30 13.45 8.22
N GLY A 303 -47.98 13.87 9.44
CA GLY A 303 -47.58 12.98 10.53
C GLY A 303 -46.29 13.35 11.29
N ASN A 304 -46.46 14.08 12.38
CA ASN A 304 -45.52 14.31 13.51
C ASN A 304 -45.79 13.28 14.61
N PRO A 305 -45.06 13.19 15.73
CA PRO A 305 -43.64 13.12 16.01
C PRO A 305 -43.25 11.92 16.93
N GLY A 306 -41.98 11.71 17.17
CA GLY A 306 -41.47 10.86 18.26
C GLY A 306 -40.05 11.26 18.64
N ASN A 307 -39.94 12.01 19.72
CA ASN A 307 -38.72 12.23 20.50
C ASN A 307 -38.24 10.92 21.09
N ASP A 308 -36.98 10.60 21.05
CA ASP A 308 -36.29 10.05 22.20
C ASP A 308 -34.77 10.36 22.14
N ALA A 309 -34.38 10.89 23.30
CA ALA A 309 -33.01 11.26 23.63
C ALA A 309 -32.32 10.10 24.40
N GLY A 310 -31.01 10.06 24.34
CA GLY A 310 -30.17 9.29 25.25
C GLY A 310 -28.94 8.73 24.59
N ALA A 311 -27.86 9.07 24.93
CA ALA A 311 -26.97 9.25 26.01
C ALA A 311 -25.51 9.04 25.52
N SER A 312 -24.75 10.01 25.79
CA SER A 312 -23.31 10.06 26.08
C SER A 312 -22.64 8.75 26.51
N ALA A 313 -21.52 8.45 25.90
CA ALA A 313 -20.39 7.85 26.59
C ALA A 313 -19.06 8.39 26.01
N ASN A 314 -18.46 9.19 26.84
CA ASN A 314 -17.12 9.74 26.71
C ASN A 314 -16.13 8.63 27.11
N ASP A 315 -15.32 8.15 26.21
CA ASP A 315 -14.12 7.40 26.57
C ASP A 315 -12.90 8.07 25.91
N LYS A 316 -12.21 8.80 26.75
CA LYS A 316 -10.87 9.31 26.47
C LYS A 316 -9.90 8.15 26.65
N VAL A 317 -9.42 7.58 25.54
CA VAL A 317 -8.22 6.75 25.50
C VAL A 317 -7.08 7.57 24.87
N GLY A 318 -5.94 7.51 25.53
CA GLY A 318 -4.77 8.34 25.35
C GLY A 318 -4.18 8.40 23.93
N GLY A 319 -3.71 9.58 23.63
CA GLY A 319 -3.22 10.14 22.40
C GLY A 319 -2.17 9.35 21.63
N THR A 320 -2.58 8.81 20.52
CA THR A 320 -1.84 8.86 19.26
C THR A 320 -2.38 10.07 18.50
N GLY A 321 -1.50 10.98 18.06
CA GLY A 321 -1.91 12.17 17.33
C GLY A 321 -2.82 11.77 16.17
N SER A 322 -4.10 12.13 16.28
CA SER A 322 -5.13 11.79 15.29
C SER A 322 -4.70 12.34 13.92
N LEU A 323 -4.21 11.45 13.05
CA LEU A 323 -4.10 11.74 11.62
C LEU A 323 -5.50 12.05 11.12
N GLY A 324 -5.71 13.27 10.67
CA GLY A 324 -6.96 13.94 10.35
C GLY A 324 -8.12 13.05 9.92
N GLN A 325 -9.03 12.77 10.83
CA GLN A 325 -10.27 12.07 10.51
C GLN A 325 -10.95 12.73 9.30
N GLY A 326 -11.26 11.92 8.29
CA GLY A 326 -11.89 12.39 7.06
C GLY A 326 -10.93 12.88 5.96
N ALA A 327 -9.62 12.66 6.11
CA ALA A 327 -8.66 12.93 5.04
C ALA A 327 -8.83 11.97 3.84
N THR A 328 -8.40 12.40 2.64
CA THR A 328 -8.15 11.46 1.55
C THR A 328 -6.71 10.95 1.64
N LEU A 329 -6.54 9.65 1.65
CA LEU A 329 -5.24 9.00 1.46
C LEU A 329 -4.98 8.85 -0.04
N VAL A 330 -3.82 9.30 -0.50
CA VAL A 330 -3.30 9.02 -1.84
C VAL A 330 -1.95 8.34 -1.70
N GLU A 331 -1.84 7.12 -2.18
CA GLU A 331 -0.60 6.37 -2.24
C GLU A 331 0.00 6.53 -3.63
N LEU A 332 1.20 7.09 -3.69
CA LEU A 332 1.94 7.37 -4.93
C LEU A 332 3.26 6.60 -4.89
N ASP A 333 3.43 5.68 -5.81
CA ASP A 333 4.62 4.83 -5.89
C ASP A 333 5.43 4.99 -7.18
N PRO A 334 6.05 6.15 -7.42
CA PRO A 334 6.99 6.31 -8.52
C PRO A 334 8.42 5.88 -8.14
N PHE A 335 8.66 5.48 -6.89
CA PHE A 335 10.00 5.27 -6.36
C PHE A 335 10.42 3.80 -6.25
N SER A 336 9.50 2.85 -6.10
CA SER A 336 9.82 1.44 -5.83
C SER A 336 10.69 0.83 -6.92
N ALA A 337 10.31 0.94 -8.19
CA ALA A 337 11.08 0.37 -9.29
C ALA A 337 12.49 0.97 -9.39
N PRO A 338 12.69 2.31 -9.49
CA PRO A 338 14.03 2.86 -9.57
C PRO A 338 14.87 2.63 -8.30
N TYR A 339 14.24 2.53 -7.13
CA TYR A 339 14.94 2.19 -5.89
C TYR A 339 15.51 0.76 -5.93
N ILE A 340 14.71 -0.22 -6.35
CA ILE A 340 15.12 -1.63 -6.47
C ILE A 340 16.21 -1.79 -7.52
N GLU A 341 16.10 -1.07 -8.64
CA GLU A 341 17.07 -1.06 -9.72
C GLU A 341 18.33 -0.23 -9.40
N GLN A 342 18.33 0.48 -8.27
CA GLN A 342 19.38 1.45 -7.89
C GLN A 342 19.60 2.54 -8.95
N ASP A 343 18.56 2.87 -9.72
CA ASP A 343 18.56 3.95 -10.70
C ASP A 343 18.21 5.29 -10.02
N TRP A 344 19.21 5.89 -9.41
CA TRP A 344 19.04 7.16 -8.69
C TRP A 344 18.68 8.32 -9.61
N ALA A 345 18.98 8.23 -10.90
CA ALA A 345 18.56 9.25 -11.86
C ALA A 345 17.03 9.22 -12.08
N ARG A 346 16.45 8.05 -12.31
CA ARG A 346 14.99 7.88 -12.39
C ARG A 346 14.30 8.20 -11.06
N TRP A 347 14.92 7.82 -9.94
CA TRP A 347 14.41 8.13 -8.62
C TRP A 347 14.35 9.65 -8.38
N ASN A 348 15.38 10.41 -8.78
CA ASN A 348 15.39 11.88 -8.73
C ASN A 348 14.36 12.50 -9.68
N GLN A 349 14.16 11.93 -10.88
CA GLN A 349 13.11 12.38 -11.81
C GLN A 349 11.71 12.22 -11.22
N ALA A 350 11.47 11.15 -10.44
CA ALA A 350 10.21 10.96 -9.73
C ALA A 350 9.94 12.10 -8.74
N PHE A 351 10.94 12.56 -7.99
CA PHE A 351 10.80 13.74 -7.14
C PHE A 351 10.51 15.01 -7.92
N ALA A 352 11.16 15.20 -9.08
CA ALA A 352 10.92 16.36 -9.94
C ALA A 352 9.49 16.37 -10.51
N ALA A 353 8.95 15.21 -10.87
CA ALA A 353 7.55 15.08 -11.29
C ALA A 353 6.60 15.39 -10.13
N LEU A 354 6.80 14.79 -8.96
CA LEU A 354 5.96 15.05 -7.78
C LEU A 354 6.06 16.51 -7.31
N GLN A 355 7.19 17.18 -7.51
CA GLN A 355 7.34 18.61 -7.22
C GLN A 355 6.28 19.41 -7.96
N THR A 356 6.15 19.20 -9.26
CA THR A 356 5.22 19.95 -10.13
C THR A 356 3.77 19.51 -9.95
N ASP A 357 3.56 18.19 -9.87
CA ASP A 357 2.21 17.63 -9.95
C ASP A 357 1.52 17.60 -8.58
N TRP A 358 2.27 17.58 -7.48
CA TRP A 358 1.72 17.40 -6.14
C TRP A 358 2.20 18.40 -5.11
N PHE A 359 3.54 18.59 -4.90
CA PHE A 359 4.02 19.36 -3.77
C PHE A 359 3.81 20.87 -3.93
N GLU A 360 4.05 21.43 -5.12
CA GLU A 360 3.79 22.84 -5.39
C GLU A 360 2.31 23.20 -5.29
N PRO A 361 1.39 22.47 -5.95
CA PRO A 361 -0.04 22.76 -5.84
C PRO A 361 -0.59 22.56 -4.42
N ALA A 362 -0.16 21.49 -3.70
CA ALA A 362 -0.57 21.27 -2.33
C ALA A 362 -0.08 22.36 -1.38
N LEU A 363 1.16 22.83 -1.55
CA LEU A 363 1.70 23.96 -0.80
C LEU A 363 0.93 25.26 -1.07
N ALA A 364 0.57 25.53 -2.33
CA ALA A 364 -0.24 26.67 -2.72
C ALA A 364 -1.64 26.60 -2.09
N ALA A 365 -2.29 25.44 -2.13
CA ALA A 365 -3.59 25.20 -1.53
C ALA A 365 -3.58 25.38 0.01
N LEU A 366 -2.51 24.92 0.70
CA LEU A 366 -2.30 25.18 2.13
C LEU A 366 -2.17 26.69 2.40
N GLN A 367 -1.42 27.42 1.59
CA GLN A 367 -1.22 28.87 1.73
C GLN A 367 -2.51 29.64 1.51
N ALA A 368 -3.29 29.23 0.53
CA ALA A 368 -4.62 29.81 0.24
C ALA A 368 -5.66 29.45 1.33
N GLY A 369 -5.46 28.35 2.05
CA GLY A 369 -6.43 27.82 3.04
C GLY A 369 -7.51 26.97 2.41
N GLU A 370 -7.31 26.52 1.18
CA GLU A 370 -8.15 25.55 0.46
C GLU A 370 -7.92 24.13 0.98
N LEU A 371 -6.68 23.84 1.38
CA LEU A 371 -6.31 22.63 2.09
C LEU A 371 -6.07 22.96 3.58
N ALA A 372 -6.74 22.24 4.49
CA ALA A 372 -6.58 22.46 5.93
C ALA A 372 -5.28 21.85 6.45
N GLU A 373 -4.97 20.63 6.00
CA GLU A 373 -3.85 19.85 6.45
C GLU A 373 -3.32 18.95 5.33
N LEU A 374 -2.02 18.89 5.20
CA LEU A 374 -1.30 17.92 4.38
C LEU A 374 -0.52 16.98 5.31
N GLY A 375 -0.85 15.69 5.28
CA GLY A 375 -0.05 14.60 5.81
C GLY A 375 0.93 14.11 4.76
N LEU A 376 2.14 13.78 5.18
CA LEU A 376 3.19 13.16 4.35
C LEU A 376 3.77 11.99 5.10
N THR A 377 3.67 10.79 4.56
CA THR A 377 4.42 9.63 5.04
C THR A 377 5.42 9.21 3.97
N LEU A 378 6.69 9.38 4.30
CA LEU A 378 7.81 8.92 3.48
C LEU A 378 8.34 7.63 4.06
N CYS A 379 8.40 6.60 3.23
CA CYS A 379 8.91 5.29 3.63
C CYS A 379 10.24 5.02 2.95
N GLY A 380 11.13 4.37 3.67
CA GLY A 380 12.35 3.79 3.13
C GLY A 380 12.26 2.27 3.09
N ASP A 381 13.38 1.64 3.05
CA ASP A 381 13.50 0.18 3.09
C ASP A 381 13.23 -0.40 4.49
N THR A 382 13.69 0.28 5.53
CA THR A 382 13.63 -0.21 6.92
C THR A 382 12.68 0.57 7.81
N GLY A 383 12.28 1.79 7.43
CA GLY A 383 11.44 2.59 8.30
C GLY A 383 10.60 3.64 7.58
N SER A 384 9.85 4.40 8.36
CA SER A 384 8.98 5.46 7.84
C SER A 384 8.95 6.69 8.73
N VAL A 385 8.69 7.84 8.11
CA VAL A 385 8.51 9.12 8.79
C VAL A 385 7.20 9.74 8.37
N THR A 386 6.33 10.03 9.33
CA THR A 386 5.06 10.71 9.12
C THR A 386 5.12 12.14 9.62
N LEU A 387 4.76 13.06 8.76
CA LEU A 387 4.74 14.50 8.97
C LEU A 387 3.35 15.06 8.73
N THR A 388 2.99 16.15 9.40
CA THR A 388 1.79 16.95 9.07
C THR A 388 2.16 18.41 8.93
N VAL A 389 1.47 19.09 8.00
CA VAL A 389 1.66 20.51 7.72
C VAL A 389 0.30 21.18 7.62
N THR A 390 0.12 22.25 8.38
CA THR A 390 -1.03 23.15 8.30
C THR A 390 -0.61 24.53 7.82
N ARG A 391 -1.57 25.37 7.44
CA ARG A 391 -1.30 26.79 7.15
C ARG A 391 -0.60 27.51 8.31
N GLY A 392 -0.94 27.14 9.55
CA GLY A 392 -0.30 27.70 10.76
C GLY A 392 1.17 27.28 10.87
N ASP A 393 1.51 26.07 10.48
CA ASP A 393 2.88 25.58 10.52
C ASP A 393 3.77 26.30 9.51
N LEU A 394 3.25 26.66 8.34
CA LEU A 394 4.01 27.41 7.33
C LEU A 394 4.57 28.74 7.83
N ARG A 395 3.98 29.33 8.88
CA ARG A 395 4.43 30.58 9.52
C ARG A 395 5.59 30.39 10.50
N LYS A 396 5.91 29.12 10.88
CA LYS A 396 6.94 28.80 11.86
C LYS A 396 8.34 28.79 11.21
N PHE A 397 8.83 29.98 10.79
CA PHE A 397 10.07 30.15 10.02
C PHE A 397 11.33 29.71 10.76
N TRP A 398 11.28 29.52 12.06
CA TRP A 398 12.38 28.99 12.90
C TRP A 398 12.57 27.47 12.78
N ARG A 399 11.59 26.73 12.27
CA ARG A 399 11.74 25.32 11.97
C ARG A 399 12.52 25.14 10.67
N ARG A 400 13.56 24.30 10.69
CA ARG A 400 14.50 24.13 9.55
C ARG A 400 14.88 22.65 9.37
N ARG A 401 13.89 21.75 9.36
CA ARG A 401 14.14 20.35 9.03
C ARG A 401 14.49 20.24 7.54
N VAL A 402 15.42 19.37 7.19
CA VAL A 402 15.81 19.07 5.81
C VAL A 402 15.48 17.61 5.49
N LEU A 403 15.26 17.28 4.23
CA LEU A 403 14.94 15.92 3.79
C LEU A 403 15.98 14.91 4.31
N ALA A 404 17.28 15.25 4.24
CA ALA A 404 18.36 14.42 4.75
C ALA A 404 18.25 14.06 6.24
N SER A 405 17.59 14.90 7.06
CA SER A 405 17.37 14.62 8.48
C SER A 405 16.25 13.62 8.76
N LEU A 406 15.54 13.18 7.74
CA LEU A 406 14.46 12.19 7.82
C LEU A 406 14.97 10.78 7.64
N PHE A 407 16.20 10.60 7.13
CA PHE A 407 16.74 9.26 6.91
C PHE A 407 16.85 8.51 8.21
N ILE A 408 16.63 7.23 8.10
CA ILE A 408 16.65 6.28 9.21
C ILE A 408 18.00 5.55 9.10
N GLU A 409 18.82 5.73 10.13
CA GLU A 409 20.07 4.98 10.30
C GLU A 409 19.78 3.58 10.76
#